data_8488a5e5461408b70896936c15448911
#
_entry.id   8488a5e5461408b70896936c15448911
#
_cell.length_a   1.000
_cell.length_b   1.000
_cell.length_c   1.000
_cell.angle_alpha   90.00
_cell.angle_beta   90.00
_cell.angle_gamma   90.00
#
_symmetry.space_group_name_H-M   'P 1'
#
loop_
_entity.id
_entity.type
_entity.pdbx_description
1 polymer ?
#
loop_
_entity_poly.entity_id
_entity_poly.type
_entity_poly.pdbx_seq_one_letter_code
_entity_poly.pdbx_strand_id
1 'polypeptide(L)'
;SNYTQVTNNFERDYWGVSTFNLANYFKNNLPKKNECIISNRGHGIKSLLNNDDTCFLSFQNLHKKNTRPFYVVLIERALNKGVPNNCKIIHNENFKMNFSKENIIVAIVFKCV
;
A
#
# COMPACT_ATOMS: atom_id res chain seq x y z
N SER A 1 -1.63 10.96 -26.89
CA SER A 1 -1.71 9.53 -27.09
C SER A 1 -0.53 8.82 -26.45
N ASN A 2 0.64 9.24 -26.83
CA ASN A 2 1.87 8.62 -26.34
C ASN A 2 2.11 8.87 -24.87
N TYR A 3 1.67 10.03 -24.38
CA TYR A 3 1.81 10.36 -22.97
C TYR A 3 1.01 9.39 -22.09
N THR A 4 -0.22 9.10 -22.49
CA THR A 4 -1.06 8.17 -21.72
C THR A 4 -0.47 6.75 -21.72
N GLN A 5 0.04 6.29 -22.86
CA GLN A 5 0.66 4.98 -22.94
C GLN A 5 1.92 4.88 -22.10
N VAL A 6 2.75 5.92 -22.14
CA VAL A 6 3.98 5.95 -21.34
C VAL A 6 3.62 5.95 -19.87
N THR A 7 2.63 6.73 -19.46
CA THR A 7 2.20 6.77 -18.07
C THR A 7 1.65 5.43 -17.61
N ASN A 8 0.84 4.76 -18.44
CA ASN A 8 0.28 3.46 -18.09
C ASN A 8 1.35 2.39 -17.97
N ASN A 9 2.32 2.36 -18.89
CA ASN A 9 3.43 1.43 -18.83
C ASN A 9 4.30 1.68 -17.61
N PHE A 10 4.56 2.95 -17.31
CA PHE A 10 5.31 3.37 -16.15
C PHE A 10 4.61 2.92 -14.86
N GLU A 11 3.31 3.14 -14.74
CA GLU A 11 2.54 2.69 -13.59
C GLU A 11 2.65 1.20 -13.40
N ARG A 12 2.54 0.44 -14.50
CA ARG A 12 2.59 -1.01 -14.46
C ARG A 12 3.92 -1.53 -13.92
N ASP A 13 5.02 -1.00 -14.44
CA ASP A 13 6.36 -1.37 -14.00
C ASP A 13 6.58 -0.99 -12.54
N TYR A 14 6.08 0.16 -12.17
CA TYR A 14 6.27 0.69 -10.85
C TYR A 14 5.47 -0.08 -9.79
N TRP A 15 4.29 -0.59 -10.15
CA TRP A 15 3.47 -1.35 -9.21
C TRP A 15 4.19 -2.59 -8.70
N GLY A 16 4.92 -3.28 -9.56
CA GLY A 16 5.71 -4.43 -9.15
C GLY A 16 6.78 -4.07 -8.13
N VAL A 17 7.49 -2.97 -8.39
CA VAL A 17 8.53 -2.47 -7.49
C VAL A 17 7.94 -2.03 -6.16
N SER A 18 6.85 -1.27 -6.19
CA SER A 18 6.23 -0.76 -4.97
C SER A 18 5.68 -1.91 -4.12
N THR A 19 5.07 -2.92 -4.73
CA THR A 19 4.58 -4.08 -4.01
C THR A 19 5.73 -4.85 -3.35
N PHE A 20 6.84 -5.01 -4.05
CA PHE A 20 8.04 -5.64 -3.52
C PHE A 20 8.59 -4.86 -2.32
N ASN A 21 8.69 -3.54 -2.45
CA ASN A 21 9.19 -2.68 -1.38
C ASN A 21 8.27 -2.72 -0.15
N LEU A 22 6.97 -2.74 -0.36
CA LEU A 22 6.01 -2.84 0.72
C LEU A 22 6.10 -4.19 1.43
N ALA A 23 6.28 -5.28 0.67
CA ALA A 23 6.49 -6.59 1.28
C ALA A 23 7.75 -6.60 2.14
N ASN A 24 8.83 -5.99 1.67
CA ASN A 24 10.05 -5.85 2.46
C ASN A 24 9.84 -5.00 3.71
N TYR A 25 9.08 -3.92 3.58
CA TYR A 25 8.73 -3.09 4.73
C TYR A 25 8.04 -3.92 5.81
N PHE A 26 7.03 -4.72 5.43
CA PHE A 26 6.30 -5.55 6.38
C PHE A 26 7.10 -6.74 6.89
N LYS A 27 8.09 -7.24 6.14
CA LYS A 27 9.01 -8.25 6.68
C LYS A 27 9.79 -7.73 7.87
N ASN A 28 10.13 -6.45 7.85
CA ASN A 28 10.87 -5.79 8.93
C ASN A 28 9.95 -5.17 9.99
N ASN A 29 8.67 -5.09 9.71
CA ASN A 29 7.67 -4.45 10.57
C ASN A 29 6.40 -5.31 10.58
N LEU A 30 6.52 -6.56 10.98
CA LEU A 30 5.39 -7.49 10.94
C LEU A 30 4.26 -7.04 11.86
N PRO A 31 3.03 -7.04 11.35
CA PRO A 31 1.87 -6.81 12.20
C PRO A 31 1.76 -7.88 13.28
N LYS A 32 1.20 -7.52 14.41
CA LYS A 32 0.90 -8.48 15.46
C LYS A 32 -0.23 -9.41 15.01
N LYS A 33 -0.38 -10.55 15.70
CA LYS A 33 -1.37 -11.58 15.36
C LYS A 33 -2.78 -11.05 15.20
N ASN A 34 -3.15 -10.04 15.99
CA ASN A 34 -4.49 -9.48 15.99
C ASN A 34 -4.62 -8.23 15.11
N GLU A 35 -3.56 -7.86 14.39
CA GLU A 35 -3.57 -6.71 13.48
C GLU A 35 -3.69 -7.21 12.04
N CYS A 36 -4.58 -6.61 11.28
CA CYS A 36 -4.76 -6.97 9.88
C CYS A 36 -4.29 -5.84 8.97
N ILE A 37 -3.99 -6.20 7.72
CA ILE A 37 -3.64 -5.24 6.68
C ILE A 37 -4.81 -5.15 5.71
N ILE A 38 -5.31 -3.95 5.49
CA ILE A 38 -6.35 -3.67 4.50
C ILE A 38 -5.66 -2.97 3.33
N SER A 39 -5.78 -3.51 2.13
CA SER A 39 -5.10 -2.94 0.97
C SER A 39 -5.84 -3.24 -0.31
N ASN A 40 -5.72 -2.31 -1.27
CA ASN A 40 -6.21 -2.53 -2.63
C ASN A 40 -5.27 -3.44 -3.45
N ARG A 41 -4.10 -3.82 -2.91
CA ARG A 41 -3.13 -4.71 -3.54
C ARG A 41 -2.62 -5.79 -2.59
N GLY A 42 -3.48 -6.23 -1.69
CA GLY A 42 -3.09 -7.16 -0.63
C GLY A 42 -2.54 -8.49 -1.11
N HIS A 43 -3.08 -9.03 -2.22
CA HIS A 43 -2.61 -10.31 -2.76
C HIS A 43 -1.14 -10.29 -3.15
N GLY A 44 -0.71 -9.21 -3.82
CA GLY A 44 0.69 -9.07 -4.23
C GLY A 44 1.62 -8.99 -3.04
N ILE A 45 1.26 -8.18 -2.05
CA ILE A 45 2.06 -8.02 -0.84
C ILE A 45 2.12 -9.34 -0.07
N LYS A 46 0.98 -10.00 0.10
CA LYS A 46 0.89 -11.27 0.84
C LYS A 46 1.75 -12.35 0.20
N SER A 47 1.69 -12.44 -1.13
CA SER A 47 2.46 -13.43 -1.89
C SER A 47 3.95 -13.24 -1.67
N LEU A 48 4.44 -11.99 -1.74
CA LEU A 48 5.85 -11.68 -1.57
C LEU A 48 6.30 -11.76 -0.11
N LEU A 49 5.40 -11.48 0.81
CA LEU A 49 5.70 -11.56 2.24
C LEU A 49 5.93 -13.00 2.67
N ASN A 50 5.26 -13.94 2.02
CA ASN A 50 5.39 -15.37 2.27
C ASN A 50 5.21 -15.73 3.76
N ASN A 51 4.21 -15.13 4.39
CA ASN A 51 3.88 -15.36 5.79
C ASN A 51 2.37 -15.61 5.88
N ASP A 52 2.00 -16.87 6.04
CA ASP A 52 0.59 -17.29 6.03
C ASP A 52 -0.17 -16.81 7.26
N ASP A 53 0.53 -16.44 8.32
CA ASP A 53 -0.11 -15.98 9.56
C ASP A 53 -0.54 -14.51 9.50
N THR A 54 -0.07 -13.76 8.48
CA THR A 54 -0.43 -12.35 8.35
C THR A 54 -1.85 -12.22 7.83
N CYS A 55 -2.67 -11.46 8.54
CA CYS A 55 -4.06 -11.22 8.18
C CYS A 55 -4.15 -10.12 7.13
N PHE A 56 -4.76 -10.44 5.97
CA PHE A 56 -5.06 -9.47 4.93
C PHE A 56 -6.57 -9.42 4.71
N LEU A 57 -7.13 -8.22 4.71
CA LEU A 57 -8.55 -8.00 4.45
C LEU A 57 -8.72 -7.21 3.15
N SER A 58 -9.85 -7.40 2.50
CA SER A 58 -10.15 -6.68 1.28
C SER A 58 -10.35 -5.19 1.56
N PHE A 59 -10.14 -4.37 0.53
CA PHE A 59 -10.29 -2.93 0.62
C PHE A 59 -11.71 -2.49 1.03
N GLN A 60 -12.69 -3.32 0.77
CA GLN A 60 -14.07 -3.05 1.17
C GLN A 60 -14.25 -2.95 2.69
N ASN A 61 -13.30 -3.47 3.45
CA ASN A 61 -13.36 -3.42 4.92
C ASN A 61 -12.83 -2.09 5.49
N LEU A 62 -12.37 -1.16 4.65
CA LEU A 62 -11.73 0.07 5.10
C LEU A 62 -12.60 0.90 6.03
N HIS A 63 -13.87 1.03 5.72
CA HIS A 63 -14.79 1.86 6.48
C HIS A 63 -15.68 1.07 7.44
N LYS A 64 -15.44 -0.22 7.59
CA LYS A 64 -16.15 -1.00 8.59
C LYS A 64 -15.61 -0.71 9.98
N LYS A 65 -16.48 -0.80 10.98
CA LYS A 65 -16.06 -0.60 12.36
C LYS A 65 -15.10 -1.72 12.78
N ASN A 66 -13.86 -1.35 13.05
CA ASN A 66 -12.85 -2.28 13.50
C ASN A 66 -12.57 -2.03 14.98
N THR A 67 -12.61 -3.08 15.78
CA THR A 67 -12.36 -3.01 17.21
C THR A 67 -10.89 -3.23 17.55
N ARG A 68 -10.07 -3.59 16.55
CA ARG A 68 -8.64 -3.89 16.74
C ARG A 68 -7.81 -2.97 15.88
N PRO A 69 -6.56 -2.69 16.28
CA PRO A 69 -5.65 -1.94 15.44
C PRO A 69 -5.43 -2.64 14.11
N PHE A 70 -5.25 -1.86 13.06
CA PHE A 70 -5.02 -2.40 11.72
C PHE A 70 -4.16 -1.45 10.91
N TYR A 71 -3.64 -1.95 9.79
CA TYR A 71 -2.87 -1.17 8.85
C TYR A 71 -3.68 -0.98 7.57
N VAL A 72 -3.50 0.17 6.93
CA VAL A 72 -4.10 0.44 5.62
C VAL A 72 -2.98 0.74 4.65
N VAL A 73 -2.94 0.03 3.51
CA VAL A 73 -1.96 0.27 2.46
C VAL A 73 -2.71 0.69 1.21
N LEU A 74 -2.56 1.95 0.84
CA LEU A 74 -3.17 2.52 -0.36
C LEU A 74 -2.12 2.66 -1.44
N ILE A 75 -2.37 2.07 -2.59
CA ILE A 75 -1.46 2.10 -3.73
C ILE A 75 -2.15 2.81 -4.89
N GLU A 76 -1.51 3.83 -5.43
CA GLU A 76 -1.90 4.55 -6.65
C GLU A 76 -3.29 5.15 -6.62
N ARG A 77 -4.21 4.62 -7.44
CA ARG A 77 -5.56 5.18 -7.54
C ARG A 77 -6.28 5.24 -6.20
N ALA A 78 -5.95 4.32 -5.31
CA ALA A 78 -6.54 4.31 -3.99
C ALA A 78 -6.00 5.41 -3.08
N LEU A 79 -4.91 6.10 -3.46
CA LEU A 79 -4.38 7.21 -2.68
C LEU A 79 -5.39 8.36 -2.51
N ASN A 80 -6.35 8.46 -3.41
CA ASN A 80 -7.40 9.49 -3.33
C ASN A 80 -8.58 9.07 -2.47
N LYS A 81 -8.59 7.84 -1.97
CA LYS A 81 -9.66 7.39 -1.08
C LYS A 81 -9.40 7.91 0.33
N GLY A 82 -10.47 8.31 1.00
CA GLY A 82 -10.36 8.72 2.38
C GLY A 82 -10.06 7.54 3.30
N VAL A 83 -9.31 7.79 4.35
CA VAL A 83 -9.08 6.81 5.41
C VAL A 83 -9.76 7.28 6.69
N PRO A 84 -10.08 6.36 7.61
CA PRO A 84 -10.66 6.75 8.90
C PRO A 84 -9.76 7.73 9.65
N ASN A 85 -10.36 8.59 10.46
CA ASN A 85 -9.64 9.64 11.20
C ASN A 85 -8.66 9.08 12.23
N ASN A 86 -8.85 7.84 12.63
CA ASN A 86 -7.97 7.19 13.61
C ASN A 86 -6.72 6.59 12.99
N CYS A 87 -6.43 6.93 11.73
CA CYS A 87 -5.25 6.43 10.99
C CYS A 87 -4.22 7.53 10.83
N LYS A 88 -2.94 7.15 10.97
CA LYS A 88 -1.82 8.07 10.71
C LYS A 88 -0.83 7.43 9.76
N ILE A 89 -0.16 8.25 8.97
CA ILE A 89 0.85 7.79 8.02
C ILE A 89 2.10 7.35 8.80
N ILE A 90 2.58 6.14 8.52
CA ILE A 90 3.81 5.62 9.13
C ILE A 90 4.89 5.34 8.10
N HIS A 91 4.53 5.23 6.81
CA HIS A 91 5.48 4.95 5.75
C HIS A 91 4.90 5.34 4.41
N ASN A 92 5.75 5.72 3.47
CA ASN A 92 5.32 5.92 2.09
C ASN A 92 6.40 5.41 1.14
N GLU A 93 5.99 5.04 -0.07
CA GLU A 93 6.87 4.67 -1.17
C GLU A 93 6.81 5.77 -2.21
N ASN A 94 7.96 6.23 -2.65
CA ASN A 94 8.09 7.30 -3.62
C ASN A 94 8.83 6.79 -4.85
N PHE A 95 8.48 7.37 -5.99
CA PHE A 95 9.21 7.17 -7.22
C PHE A 95 9.71 8.52 -7.73
N LYS A 96 10.98 8.60 -8.09
CA LYS A 96 11.58 9.80 -8.62
C LYS A 96 11.64 9.71 -10.14
N MET A 97 11.01 10.67 -10.82
CA MET A 97 11.08 10.72 -12.27
C MET A 97 12.41 11.32 -12.72
N ASN A 98 13.10 10.61 -13.61
CA ASN A 98 14.44 10.98 -14.02
C ASN A 98 14.51 12.34 -14.73
N PHE A 99 13.46 12.71 -15.45
CA PHE A 99 13.49 13.93 -16.26
C PHE A 99 12.82 15.13 -15.60
N SER A 100 12.02 14.95 -14.58
CA SER A 100 11.38 16.07 -13.88
C SER A 100 11.94 16.30 -12.49
N LYS A 101 12.70 15.35 -11.97
CA LYS A 101 13.24 15.35 -10.60
C LYS A 101 12.15 15.42 -9.52
N GLU A 102 10.90 15.21 -9.89
CA GLU A 102 9.81 15.19 -8.94
C GLU A 102 9.69 13.83 -8.28
N ASN A 103 9.36 13.85 -6.99
CA ASN A 103 9.01 12.65 -6.25
C ASN A 103 7.52 12.43 -6.34
N ILE A 104 7.12 11.24 -6.75
CA ILE A 104 5.72 10.86 -6.82
C ILE A 104 5.46 9.83 -5.75
N ILE A 105 4.51 10.10 -4.87
CA ILE A 105 4.07 9.14 -3.87
C ILE A 105 3.18 8.12 -4.58
N VAL A 106 3.53 6.86 -4.48
CA VAL A 106 2.80 5.77 -5.15
C VAL A 106 2.13 4.83 -4.19
N ALA A 107 2.54 4.84 -2.94
CA ALA A 107 1.91 4.03 -1.89
C ALA A 107 2.08 4.70 -0.54
N ILE A 108 1.08 4.57 0.31
CA ILE A 108 1.12 5.07 1.68
C ILE A 108 0.66 3.97 2.62
N VAL A 109 1.38 3.79 3.73
CA VAL A 109 1.00 2.88 4.79
C VAL A 109 0.51 3.70 5.98
N PHE A 110 -0.68 3.38 6.43
CA PHE A 110 -1.28 3.98 7.62
C PHE A 110 -1.34 2.96 8.74
N LYS A 111 -1.20 3.41 9.96
CA LYS A 111 -1.56 2.63 11.14
C LYS A 111 -2.79 3.23 11.77
N CYS A 112 -3.79 2.40 12.04
CA CYS A 112 -5.08 2.80 12.59
C CYS A 112 -5.27 2.17 13.96
N VAL A 113 -5.87 2.91 14.85
CA VAL A 113 -6.04 2.48 16.25
C VAL A 113 -7.51 2.22 16.54
#